data_3e9763cc84875e8137c3c8df4bd446cc
#
_entry.id   3e9763cc84875e8137c3c8df4bd446cc
#
_cell.length_a   1.000
_cell.length_b   1.000
_cell.length_c   1.000
_cell.angle_alpha   90.00
_cell.angle_beta   90.00
_cell.angle_gamma   90.00
#
_symmetry.space_group_name_H-M   'P 1'
#
loop_
_entity.id
_entity.type
_entity.pdbx_description
1 polymer ?
#
loop_
_entity_poly.entity_id
_entity_poly.type
_entity_poly.pdbx_seq_one_letter_code
_entity_poly.pdbx_strand_id
1 'polypeptide(L)'
;VIYTTTAGIWGYLQMLWVIKNIPNPNSAAYNELLAKRQDAYQSWARPFFAEYDEKRRDLADGSDELKALNETTLTEVRSRAKRQKIASDFPEAMSAGEIVSVYRNLSMQEWTTLPDEVWMKGVKVATERAAERREAAAKREEAQRQVRAHTASSEASSDAEAAELERKRQERRKARRAAAKKKR
;
A
#
# COMPACT_ATOMS: atom_id res chain seq x y z
N VAL A 1 -43.65 -28.26 -13.35
CA VAL A 1 -43.98 -27.23 -14.38
C VAL A 1 -43.76 -25.83 -13.83
N ILE A 2 -44.14 -25.51 -12.58
CA ILE A 2 -43.98 -24.16 -12.00
C ILE A 2 -42.50 -23.76 -11.82
N TYR A 3 -41.62 -24.70 -11.48
CA TYR A 3 -40.20 -24.44 -11.24
C TYR A 3 -39.42 -24.01 -12.49
N THR A 4 -39.77 -24.56 -13.65
CA THR A 4 -39.12 -24.24 -14.92
C THR A 4 -39.48 -22.86 -15.45
N THR A 5 -40.72 -22.41 -15.22
CA THR A 5 -41.18 -21.07 -15.62
C THR A 5 -40.58 -19.95 -14.76
N THR A 6 -40.46 -20.15 -13.45
CA THR A 6 -39.83 -19.16 -12.55
C THR A 6 -38.33 -19.00 -12.81
N ALA A 7 -37.61 -20.09 -13.08
CA ALA A 7 -36.20 -20.05 -13.44
C ALA A 7 -35.95 -19.31 -14.76
N GLY A 8 -36.84 -19.51 -15.76
CA GLY A 8 -36.78 -18.81 -17.04
C GLY A 8 -37.00 -17.29 -16.91
N ILE A 9 -38.01 -16.89 -16.13
CA ILE A 9 -38.30 -15.47 -15.88
C ILE A 9 -37.14 -14.79 -15.13
N TRP A 10 -36.59 -15.45 -14.11
CA TRP A 10 -35.44 -14.92 -13.36
C TRP A 10 -34.19 -14.77 -14.23
N GLY A 11 -33.88 -15.77 -15.05
CA GLY A 11 -32.76 -15.70 -16.01
C GLY A 11 -32.95 -14.57 -17.04
N TYR A 12 -34.16 -14.35 -17.53
CA TYR A 12 -34.48 -13.25 -18.43
C TYR A 12 -34.31 -11.88 -17.76
N LEU A 13 -34.79 -11.72 -16.53
CA LEU A 13 -34.61 -10.48 -15.75
C LEU A 13 -33.15 -10.20 -15.45
N GLN A 14 -32.36 -11.22 -15.10
CA GLN A 14 -30.90 -11.08 -14.93
C GLN A 14 -30.21 -10.66 -16.22
N MET A 15 -30.58 -11.28 -17.35
CA MET A 15 -30.04 -10.93 -18.67
C MET A 15 -30.37 -9.48 -19.05
N LEU A 16 -31.59 -9.02 -18.85
CA LEU A 16 -32.00 -7.63 -19.09
C LEU A 16 -31.22 -6.66 -18.16
N TRP A 17 -31.04 -7.05 -16.91
CA TRP A 17 -30.27 -6.24 -15.96
C TRP A 17 -28.81 -6.13 -16.39
N VAL A 18 -28.18 -7.23 -16.83
CA VAL A 18 -26.79 -7.25 -17.33
C VAL A 18 -26.66 -6.38 -18.58
N ILE A 19 -27.53 -6.56 -19.57
CA ILE A 19 -27.53 -5.78 -20.82
C ILE A 19 -27.69 -4.28 -20.52
N LYS A 20 -28.54 -3.92 -19.57
CA LYS A 20 -28.79 -2.52 -19.21
C LYS A 20 -27.65 -1.88 -18.42
N ASN A 21 -26.98 -2.64 -17.56
CA ASN A 21 -25.97 -2.11 -16.64
C ASN A 21 -24.52 -2.33 -17.11
N ILE A 22 -24.29 -3.34 -17.95
CA ILE A 22 -22.98 -3.68 -18.51
C ILE A 22 -23.13 -3.75 -20.03
N PRO A 23 -23.02 -2.62 -20.73
CA PRO A 23 -23.13 -2.61 -22.18
C PRO A 23 -22.02 -3.43 -22.82
N ASN A 24 -22.35 -4.17 -23.89
CA ASN A 24 -21.37 -4.97 -24.62
C ASN A 24 -20.22 -4.10 -25.16
N PRO A 25 -18.97 -4.58 -25.08
CA PRO A 25 -17.85 -3.90 -25.72
C PRO A 25 -18.16 -3.60 -27.20
N ASN A 26 -17.78 -2.41 -27.67
CA ASN A 26 -18.02 -1.90 -29.03
C ASN A 26 -19.49 -1.59 -29.37
N SER A 27 -20.42 -1.64 -28.43
CA SER A 27 -21.78 -1.13 -28.66
C SER A 27 -21.82 0.40 -28.56
N ALA A 28 -22.86 1.02 -29.19
CA ALA A 28 -23.05 2.46 -29.06
C ALA A 28 -23.19 2.91 -27.59
N ALA A 29 -23.91 2.11 -26.77
CA ALA A 29 -24.03 2.35 -25.33
C ALA A 29 -22.71 2.28 -24.58
N TYR A 30 -21.80 1.40 -25.00
CA TYR A 30 -20.47 1.32 -24.43
C TYR A 30 -19.60 2.55 -24.79
N ASN A 31 -19.66 2.98 -26.04
CA ASN A 31 -18.94 4.20 -26.47
C ASN A 31 -19.46 5.46 -25.73
N GLU A 32 -20.77 5.54 -25.50
CA GLU A 32 -21.37 6.60 -24.70
C GLU A 32 -20.89 6.56 -23.23
N LEU A 33 -20.76 5.36 -22.63
CA LEU A 33 -20.19 5.19 -21.31
C LEU A 33 -18.73 5.65 -21.25
N LEU A 34 -17.92 5.31 -22.24
CA LEU A 34 -16.53 5.74 -22.32
C LEU A 34 -16.41 7.27 -22.47
N ALA A 35 -17.25 7.87 -23.32
CA ALA A 35 -17.28 9.33 -23.47
C ALA A 35 -17.64 10.04 -22.15
N LYS A 36 -18.65 9.55 -21.42
CA LYS A 36 -18.99 10.06 -20.08
C LYS A 36 -17.85 9.91 -19.06
N ARG A 37 -17.11 8.80 -19.13
CA ARG A 37 -15.93 8.59 -18.29
C ARG A 37 -14.82 9.58 -18.64
N GLN A 38 -14.61 9.87 -19.93
CA GLN A 38 -13.63 10.84 -20.39
C GLN A 38 -13.93 12.26 -19.88
N ASP A 39 -15.17 12.70 -20.01
CA ASP A 39 -15.62 13.99 -19.47
C ASP A 39 -15.40 14.07 -17.96
N ALA A 40 -15.71 13.00 -17.24
CA ALA A 40 -15.48 12.92 -15.81
C ALA A 40 -13.98 12.96 -15.45
N TYR A 41 -13.13 12.32 -16.23
CA TYR A 41 -11.68 12.37 -16.04
C TYR A 41 -11.15 13.81 -16.19
N GLN A 42 -11.51 14.50 -17.25
CA GLN A 42 -11.06 15.86 -17.49
C GLN A 42 -11.59 16.87 -16.47
N SER A 43 -12.86 16.75 -16.10
CA SER A 43 -13.52 17.68 -15.19
C SER A 43 -13.22 17.41 -13.72
N TRP A 44 -12.93 16.17 -13.35
CA TRP A 44 -12.80 15.80 -11.95
C TRP A 44 -11.49 15.06 -11.60
N ALA A 45 -11.18 13.93 -12.24
CA ALA A 45 -10.10 13.05 -11.74
C ALA A 45 -8.73 13.71 -11.83
N ARG A 46 -8.44 14.37 -12.96
CA ARG A 46 -7.16 15.04 -13.17
C ARG A 46 -6.90 16.17 -12.18
N PRO A 47 -7.79 17.16 -12.00
CA PRO A 47 -7.58 18.21 -11.01
C PRO A 47 -7.58 17.68 -9.57
N PHE A 48 -8.42 16.68 -9.26
CA PHE A 48 -8.50 16.06 -7.94
C PHE A 48 -7.17 15.41 -7.51
N PHE A 49 -6.55 14.63 -8.39
CA PHE A 49 -5.27 14.00 -8.06
C PHE A 49 -4.10 14.99 -8.07
N ALA A 50 -4.19 16.09 -8.84
CA ALA A 50 -3.20 17.17 -8.75
C ALA A 50 -3.24 17.85 -7.35
N GLU A 51 -4.44 18.13 -6.85
CA GLU A 51 -4.64 18.70 -5.50
C GLU A 51 -4.18 17.72 -4.39
N TYR A 52 -4.48 16.43 -4.54
CA TYR A 52 -4.00 15.39 -3.63
C TYR A 52 -2.47 15.34 -3.58
N ASP A 53 -1.80 15.39 -4.74
CA ASP A 53 -0.33 15.36 -4.82
C ASP A 53 0.31 16.59 -4.17
N GLU A 54 -0.32 17.74 -4.30
CA GLU A 54 0.12 18.97 -3.65
C GLU A 54 0.03 18.85 -2.13
N LYS A 55 -1.11 18.42 -1.60
CA LYS A 55 -1.30 18.20 -0.16
C LYS A 55 -0.37 17.13 0.41
N ARG A 56 -0.11 16.07 -0.35
CA ARG A 56 0.78 14.98 0.06
C ARG A 56 2.24 15.41 0.15
N ARG A 57 2.68 16.38 -0.66
CA ARG A 57 4.09 16.79 -0.75
C ARG A 57 4.64 17.27 0.59
N ASP A 58 3.80 17.92 1.39
CA ASP A 58 4.20 18.53 2.66
C ASP A 58 4.06 17.58 3.85
N LEU A 59 3.57 16.35 3.64
CA LEU A 59 3.31 15.37 4.69
C LEU A 59 4.40 14.31 4.75
N ALA A 60 4.85 14.00 5.96
CA ALA A 60 5.83 12.94 6.19
C ALA A 60 5.22 11.54 5.95
N ASP A 61 6.00 10.63 5.37
CA ASP A 61 5.59 9.25 5.17
C ASP A 61 5.26 8.57 6.51
N GLY A 62 4.07 7.96 6.60
CA GLY A 62 3.59 7.28 7.80
C GLY A 62 2.95 8.18 8.86
N SER A 63 2.87 9.50 8.66
CA SER A 63 2.18 10.41 9.57
C SER A 63 0.68 10.11 9.66
N ASP A 64 0.06 10.45 10.79
CA ASP A 64 -1.39 10.27 10.97
C ASP A 64 -2.19 11.21 10.07
N GLU A 65 -1.63 12.38 9.76
CA GLU A 65 -2.20 13.34 8.81
C GLU A 65 -2.24 12.75 7.39
N LEU A 66 -1.19 12.05 6.95
CA LEU A 66 -1.18 11.37 5.67
C LEU A 66 -2.18 10.21 5.63
N LYS A 67 -2.36 9.47 6.72
CA LYS A 67 -3.39 8.42 6.81
C LYS A 67 -4.79 9.00 6.68
N ALA A 68 -5.09 10.07 7.41
CA ALA A 68 -6.37 10.76 7.33
C ALA A 68 -6.65 11.33 5.93
N LEU A 69 -5.64 11.92 5.27
CA LEU A 69 -5.74 12.37 3.89
C LEU A 69 -6.06 11.22 2.94
N ASN A 70 -5.38 10.09 3.09
CA ASN A 70 -5.61 8.90 2.25
C ASN A 70 -7.02 8.33 2.43
N GLU A 71 -7.55 8.25 3.66
CA GLU A 71 -8.89 7.75 3.93
C GLU A 71 -9.98 8.66 3.34
N THR A 72 -9.83 9.96 3.53
CA THR A 72 -10.76 10.95 2.96
C THR A 72 -10.74 10.88 1.43
N THR A 73 -9.56 10.86 0.84
CA THR A 73 -9.36 10.74 -0.61
C THR A 73 -9.97 9.44 -1.15
N LEU A 74 -9.73 8.31 -0.47
CA LEU A 74 -10.27 7.02 -0.85
C LEU A 74 -11.80 7.00 -0.87
N THR A 75 -12.41 7.58 0.16
CA THR A 75 -13.87 7.66 0.27
C THR A 75 -14.48 8.44 -0.90
N GLU A 76 -13.87 9.56 -1.26
CA GLU A 76 -14.34 10.37 -2.38
C GLU A 76 -14.12 9.68 -3.73
N VAL A 77 -12.93 9.13 -3.96
CA VAL A 77 -12.62 8.39 -5.21
C VAL A 77 -13.56 7.20 -5.40
N ARG A 78 -13.80 6.40 -4.34
CA ARG A 78 -14.73 5.27 -4.41
C ARG A 78 -16.16 5.71 -4.74
N SER A 79 -16.63 6.78 -4.13
CA SER A 79 -17.99 7.28 -4.40
C SER A 79 -18.15 7.71 -5.86
N ARG A 80 -17.13 8.33 -6.44
CA ARG A 80 -17.14 8.78 -7.84
C ARG A 80 -16.94 7.62 -8.83
N ALA A 81 -16.01 6.70 -8.54
CA ALA A 81 -15.82 5.48 -9.33
C ALA A 81 -17.13 4.67 -9.41
N LYS A 82 -17.83 4.51 -8.30
CA LYS A 82 -19.12 3.82 -8.26
C LYS A 82 -20.18 4.51 -9.14
N ARG A 83 -20.25 5.85 -9.12
CA ARG A 83 -21.16 6.61 -9.99
C ARG A 83 -20.87 6.41 -11.47
N GLN A 84 -19.62 6.22 -11.82
CA GLN A 84 -19.17 6.00 -13.19
C GLN A 84 -19.14 4.50 -13.59
N LYS A 85 -19.64 3.62 -12.73
CA LYS A 85 -19.64 2.16 -12.93
C LYS A 85 -18.23 1.59 -13.21
N ILE A 86 -17.21 2.14 -12.55
CA ILE A 86 -15.86 1.62 -12.62
C ILE A 86 -15.70 0.58 -11.52
N ALA A 87 -15.21 -0.60 -11.86
CA ALA A 87 -14.94 -1.66 -10.90
C ALA A 87 -13.89 -1.19 -9.87
N SER A 88 -14.12 -1.48 -8.59
CA SER A 88 -13.30 -0.99 -7.48
C SER A 88 -13.06 -2.05 -6.41
N ASP A 89 -13.07 -3.32 -6.80
CA ASP A 89 -12.82 -4.43 -5.89
C ASP A 89 -11.31 -4.54 -5.60
N PHE A 90 -10.94 -4.17 -4.39
CA PHE A 90 -9.57 -4.29 -3.89
C PHE A 90 -9.52 -5.28 -2.72
N PRO A 91 -8.44 -6.05 -2.57
CA PRO A 91 -8.25 -6.91 -1.42
C PRO A 91 -8.34 -6.13 -0.10
N GLU A 92 -8.99 -6.70 0.91
CA GLU A 92 -9.15 -6.09 2.24
C GLU A 92 -7.81 -5.76 2.90
N ALA A 93 -6.76 -6.53 2.56
CA ALA A 93 -5.41 -6.30 3.07
C ALA A 93 -4.76 -5.01 2.59
N MET A 94 -5.27 -4.36 1.54
CA MET A 94 -4.69 -3.11 1.03
C MET A 94 -5.07 -1.92 1.91
N SER A 95 -4.06 -1.13 2.27
CA SER A 95 -4.25 0.13 2.98
C SER A 95 -4.90 1.20 2.08
N ALA A 96 -5.54 2.21 2.70
CA ALA A 96 -6.13 3.33 1.96
C ALA A 96 -5.13 4.03 1.03
N GLY A 97 -3.89 4.25 1.49
CA GLY A 97 -2.84 4.88 0.69
C GLY A 97 -2.43 4.06 -0.54
N GLU A 98 -2.39 2.72 -0.42
CA GLU A 98 -2.09 1.85 -1.56
C GLU A 98 -3.20 1.89 -2.60
N ILE A 99 -4.47 1.85 -2.18
CA ILE A 99 -5.61 1.93 -3.08
C ILE A 99 -5.66 3.30 -3.77
N VAL A 100 -5.45 4.39 -3.05
CA VAL A 100 -5.36 5.75 -3.63
C VAL A 100 -4.23 5.82 -4.65
N SER A 101 -3.08 5.21 -4.35
CA SER A 101 -1.95 5.15 -5.30
C SER A 101 -2.30 4.39 -6.58
N VAL A 102 -3.10 3.32 -6.49
CA VAL A 102 -3.59 2.60 -7.69
C VAL A 102 -4.49 3.51 -8.52
N TYR A 103 -5.48 4.16 -7.92
CA TYR A 103 -6.37 5.09 -8.62
C TYR A 103 -5.58 6.24 -9.26
N ARG A 104 -4.63 6.81 -8.52
CA ARG A 104 -3.78 7.89 -9.03
C ARG A 104 -2.96 7.45 -10.25
N ASN A 105 -2.30 6.31 -10.18
CA ASN A 105 -1.48 5.80 -11.29
C ASN A 105 -2.33 5.50 -12.53
N LEU A 106 -3.51 4.96 -12.35
CA LEU A 106 -4.44 4.70 -13.45
C LEU A 106 -5.05 5.99 -13.98
N SER A 107 -5.20 7.04 -13.15
CA SER A 107 -5.67 8.35 -13.61
C SER A 107 -4.71 8.99 -14.61
N MET A 108 -3.40 8.76 -14.46
CA MET A 108 -2.41 9.21 -15.45
C MET A 108 -2.56 8.52 -16.82
N GLN A 109 -3.25 7.38 -16.85
CA GLN A 109 -3.60 6.63 -18.06
C GLN A 109 -5.09 6.88 -18.46
N GLU A 110 -5.68 7.96 -17.94
CA GLU A 110 -7.09 8.29 -18.19
C GLU A 110 -8.03 7.13 -17.87
N TRP A 111 -7.83 6.54 -16.67
CA TRP A 111 -8.52 5.33 -16.21
C TRP A 111 -10.05 5.36 -16.39
N THR A 112 -10.67 6.52 -16.42
CA THR A 112 -12.11 6.69 -16.66
C THR A 112 -12.51 6.35 -18.10
N THR A 113 -11.56 6.34 -19.03
CA THR A 113 -11.79 6.01 -20.45
C THR A 113 -11.37 4.59 -20.79
N LEU A 114 -10.66 3.88 -19.87
CA LEU A 114 -10.23 2.52 -20.12
C LEU A 114 -11.41 1.55 -20.18
N PRO A 115 -11.40 0.58 -21.12
CA PRO A 115 -12.30 -0.54 -21.07
C PRO A 115 -12.22 -1.30 -19.73
N ASP A 116 -13.35 -1.85 -19.27
CA ASP A 116 -13.42 -2.52 -17.97
C ASP A 116 -12.40 -3.67 -17.85
N GLU A 117 -12.15 -4.41 -18.92
CA GLU A 117 -11.15 -5.49 -18.94
C GLU A 117 -9.72 -4.97 -18.73
N VAL A 118 -9.39 -3.82 -19.35
CA VAL A 118 -8.07 -3.19 -19.21
C VAL A 118 -7.93 -2.62 -17.80
N TRP A 119 -8.98 -1.98 -17.28
CA TRP A 119 -9.04 -1.51 -15.91
C TRP A 119 -8.79 -2.63 -14.90
N MET A 120 -9.52 -3.76 -15.00
CA MET A 120 -9.38 -4.91 -14.11
C MET A 120 -7.98 -5.53 -14.18
N LYS A 121 -7.38 -5.63 -15.36
CA LYS A 121 -5.97 -6.05 -15.51
C LYS A 121 -5.01 -5.08 -14.81
N GLY A 122 -5.22 -3.78 -14.98
CA GLY A 122 -4.44 -2.73 -14.33
C GLY A 122 -4.54 -2.81 -12.80
N VAL A 123 -5.73 -2.99 -12.25
CA VAL A 123 -5.96 -3.19 -10.81
C VAL A 123 -5.23 -4.44 -10.31
N LYS A 124 -5.36 -5.57 -11.02
CA LYS A 124 -4.69 -6.82 -10.64
C LYS A 124 -3.16 -6.65 -10.58
N VAL A 125 -2.55 -6.12 -11.63
CA VAL A 125 -1.10 -5.88 -11.67
C VAL A 125 -0.66 -4.92 -10.57
N ALA A 126 -1.45 -3.89 -10.28
CA ALA A 126 -1.13 -2.94 -9.22
C ALA A 126 -1.21 -3.57 -7.82
N THR A 127 -2.20 -4.46 -7.58
CA THR A 127 -2.33 -5.19 -6.31
C THR A 127 -1.18 -6.19 -6.10
N GLU A 128 -0.78 -6.91 -7.15
CA GLU A 128 0.37 -7.82 -7.11
C GLU A 128 1.67 -7.06 -6.77
N ARG A 129 1.93 -5.94 -7.43
CA ARG A 129 3.09 -5.08 -7.13
C ARG A 129 3.06 -4.50 -5.70
N ALA A 130 1.88 -4.18 -5.18
CA ALA A 130 1.75 -3.72 -3.81
C ALA A 130 2.10 -4.84 -2.81
N ALA A 131 1.66 -6.07 -3.06
CA ALA A 131 2.01 -7.24 -2.25
C ALA A 131 3.53 -7.51 -2.27
N GLU A 132 4.16 -7.52 -3.44
CA GLU A 132 5.61 -7.69 -3.57
C GLU A 132 6.42 -6.62 -2.80
N ARG A 133 5.97 -5.36 -2.85
CA ARG A 133 6.62 -4.27 -2.10
C ARG A 133 6.53 -4.49 -0.58
N ARG A 134 5.39 -4.97 -0.07
CA ARG A 134 5.23 -5.29 1.36
C ARG A 134 6.17 -6.41 1.79
N GLU A 135 6.25 -7.48 1.01
CA GLU A 135 7.16 -8.59 1.31
C GLU A 135 8.63 -8.15 1.29
N ALA A 136 9.00 -7.32 0.29
CA ALA A 136 10.35 -6.78 0.22
C ALA A 136 10.66 -5.84 1.40
N ALA A 137 9.69 -5.03 1.85
CA ALA A 137 9.84 -4.18 3.01
C ALA A 137 9.99 -5.00 4.31
N ALA A 138 9.16 -6.03 4.50
CA ALA A 138 9.24 -6.92 5.65
C ALA A 138 10.60 -7.64 5.73
N LYS A 139 11.09 -8.16 4.61
CA LYS A 139 12.43 -8.79 4.53
C LYS A 139 13.56 -7.82 4.86
N ARG A 140 13.44 -6.56 4.41
CA ARG A 140 14.44 -5.51 4.75
C ARG A 140 14.42 -5.16 6.23
N GLU A 141 13.24 -5.06 6.82
CA GLU A 141 13.10 -4.77 8.25
C GLU A 141 13.66 -5.91 9.12
N GLU A 142 13.39 -7.15 8.74
CA GLU A 142 13.94 -8.32 9.42
C GLU A 142 15.46 -8.37 9.32
N ALA A 143 16.03 -8.13 8.13
CA ALA A 143 17.48 -8.04 7.95
C ALA A 143 18.09 -6.92 8.79
N GLN A 144 17.45 -5.75 8.87
CA GLN A 144 17.92 -4.67 9.73
C GLN A 144 17.86 -5.01 11.22
N ARG A 145 16.81 -5.72 11.66
CA ARG A 145 16.72 -6.21 13.05
C ARG A 145 17.84 -7.19 13.37
N GLN A 146 18.16 -8.09 12.46
CA GLN A 146 19.26 -9.05 12.64
C GLN A 146 20.62 -8.34 12.71
N VAL A 147 20.88 -7.36 11.85
CA VAL A 147 22.10 -6.55 11.89
C VAL A 147 22.22 -5.78 13.20
N ARG A 148 21.15 -5.13 13.66
CA ARG A 148 21.13 -4.41 14.95
C ARG A 148 21.36 -5.35 16.14
N ALA A 149 20.78 -6.54 16.14
CA ALA A 149 20.98 -7.54 17.18
C ALA A 149 22.44 -8.02 17.20
N HIS A 150 23.05 -8.23 16.04
CA HIS A 150 24.43 -8.65 15.91
C HIS A 150 25.42 -7.55 16.39
N THR A 151 25.17 -6.29 16.00
CA THR A 151 25.99 -5.15 16.47
C THR A 151 25.87 -4.96 17.98
N ALA A 152 24.68 -5.00 18.54
CA ALA A 152 24.49 -4.92 20.00
C ALA A 152 25.18 -6.06 20.76
N SER A 153 25.17 -7.28 20.21
CA SER A 153 25.89 -8.41 20.81
C SER A 153 27.42 -8.27 20.73
N SER A 154 27.94 -7.72 19.63
CA SER A 154 29.38 -7.48 19.48
C SER A 154 29.88 -6.34 20.36
N GLU A 155 29.10 -5.27 20.53
CA GLU A 155 29.42 -4.19 21.46
C GLU A 155 29.43 -4.67 22.91
N ALA A 156 28.43 -5.46 23.32
CA ALA A 156 28.38 -6.03 24.66
C ALA A 156 29.54 -6.97 24.95
N SER A 157 30.04 -7.72 23.97
CA SER A 157 31.23 -8.58 24.14
C SER A 157 32.51 -7.79 24.24
N SER A 158 32.68 -6.70 23.46
CA SER A 158 33.85 -5.82 23.53
C SER A 158 33.92 -5.05 24.84
N ASP A 159 32.79 -4.62 25.38
CA ASP A 159 32.72 -3.94 26.67
C ASP A 159 33.04 -4.87 27.84
N ALA A 160 32.60 -6.14 27.74
CA ALA A 160 32.91 -7.17 28.72
C ALA A 160 34.44 -7.49 28.77
N GLU A 161 35.07 -7.64 27.60
CA GLU A 161 36.50 -7.83 27.48
C GLU A 161 37.32 -6.63 28.01
N ALA A 162 36.88 -5.40 27.69
CA ALA A 162 37.50 -4.19 28.20
C ALA A 162 37.43 -4.08 29.72
N ALA A 163 36.27 -4.42 30.31
CA ALA A 163 36.07 -4.44 31.76
C ALA A 163 36.94 -5.50 32.45
N GLU A 164 37.09 -6.68 31.86
CA GLU A 164 37.96 -7.74 32.39
C GLU A 164 39.45 -7.33 32.35
N LEU A 165 39.87 -6.70 31.26
CA LEU A 165 41.24 -6.20 31.11
C LEU A 165 41.57 -5.09 32.15
N GLU A 166 40.61 -4.26 32.44
CA GLU A 166 40.75 -3.21 33.45
C GLU A 166 40.81 -3.77 34.88
N ARG A 167 40.00 -4.77 35.19
CA ARG A 167 40.10 -5.54 36.45
C ARG A 167 41.47 -6.17 36.62
N LYS A 168 42.01 -6.86 35.61
CA LYS A 168 43.36 -7.46 35.66
C LYS A 168 44.45 -6.40 35.84
N ARG A 169 44.33 -5.21 35.26
CA ARG A 169 45.25 -4.07 35.47
C ARG A 169 45.17 -3.56 36.90
N GLN A 170 43.99 -3.42 37.47
CA GLN A 170 43.83 -2.98 38.85
C GLN A 170 44.42 -3.98 39.87
N GLU A 171 44.21 -5.26 39.66
CA GLU A 171 44.79 -6.31 40.50
C GLU A 171 46.32 -6.31 40.46
N ARG A 172 46.93 -6.18 39.29
CA ARG A 172 48.39 -6.04 39.15
C ARG A 172 48.92 -4.78 39.85
N ARG A 173 48.19 -3.67 39.80
CA ARG A 173 48.55 -2.45 40.54
C ARG A 173 48.48 -2.64 42.06
N LYS A 174 47.44 -3.33 42.56
CA LYS A 174 47.30 -3.66 43.99
C LYS A 174 48.41 -4.60 44.45
N ALA A 175 48.72 -5.63 43.67
CA ALA A 175 49.82 -6.58 44.00
C ALA A 175 51.18 -5.91 44.03
N ARG A 176 51.48 -5.01 43.07
CA ARG A 176 52.73 -4.20 43.06
C ARG A 176 52.82 -3.28 44.28
N ARG A 177 51.73 -2.63 44.70
CA ARG A 177 51.70 -1.78 45.90
C ARG A 177 51.89 -2.60 47.20
N ALA A 178 51.31 -3.79 47.27
CA ALA A 178 51.47 -4.71 48.41
C ALA A 178 52.92 -5.24 48.50
N ALA A 179 53.55 -5.59 47.38
CA ALA A 179 54.94 -5.99 47.32
C ALA A 179 55.94 -4.88 47.69
N ALA A 180 55.67 -3.63 47.31
CA ALA A 180 56.45 -2.48 47.67
C ALA A 180 56.35 -2.13 49.16
N LYS A 181 55.23 -2.39 49.84
CA LYS A 181 55.03 -2.22 51.27
C LYS A 181 55.78 -3.26 52.11
N LYS A 182 56.02 -4.48 51.56
CA LYS A 182 56.74 -5.58 52.25
C LYS A 182 58.26 -5.43 52.21
N LYS A 183 58.77 -4.54 51.37
CA LYS A 183 60.22 -4.25 51.21
C LYS A 183 60.69 -3.01 52.01
N ARG A 184 59.78 -2.38 52.74
CA ARG A 184 60.15 -1.32 53.77
C ARG A 184 59.94 -1.88 55.17
#